data_952e83b4d86a646af4653ef27db903c8
#
_entry.id   952e83b4d86a646af4653ef27db903c8
#
_cell.length_a   1.000
_cell.length_b   1.000
_cell.length_c   1.000
_cell.angle_alpha   90.00
_cell.angle_beta   90.00
_cell.angle_gamma   90.00
#
_symmetry.space_group_name_H-M   'P 1'
#
loop_
_entity.id
_entity.type
_entity.pdbx_description
1 polymer ?
#
loop_
_entity_poly.entity_id
_entity_poly.type
_entity_poly.pdbx_seq_one_letter_code
_entity_poly.pdbx_strand_id
1 'polypeptide(L)'
;SHQGYLNLSELLARAWTQNAGKVQAVVSLAWLAELNAGLICLSGAQAGPVGQALLQGDEARALDAALQMAGVFTHRFYLELQRAGRPDDEAQVAAAVQLAQRMQLPVVATHPVQFSAPEDFEAHEARVCIAEGEMLANPRRVRRFTRDQYFKTAAEMQALFADLPSALANSVEIARRC
;
A
#
# COMPACT_ATOMS: atom_id res chain seq x y z
N SER A 1 13.91 -12.41 -4.37
CA SER A 1 14.82 -13.58 -4.39
C SER A 1 14.26 -14.71 -3.53
N HIS A 2 14.79 -15.94 -3.70
CA HIS A 2 14.36 -17.09 -2.86
C HIS A 2 14.59 -16.84 -1.36
N GLN A 3 15.70 -16.21 -0.98
CA GLN A 3 15.92 -15.82 0.42
C GLN A 3 14.86 -14.84 0.92
N GLY A 4 14.45 -13.88 0.09
CA GLY A 4 13.37 -12.96 0.44
C GLY A 4 12.04 -13.68 0.66
N TYR A 5 11.72 -14.69 -0.13
CA TYR A 5 10.54 -15.53 0.09
C TYR A 5 10.57 -16.26 1.44
N LEU A 6 11.71 -16.85 1.79
CA LEU A 6 11.88 -17.52 3.09
C LEU A 6 11.74 -16.52 4.26
N ASN A 7 12.36 -15.34 4.14
CA ASN A 7 12.27 -14.28 5.14
C ASN A 7 10.84 -13.77 5.30
N LEU A 8 10.11 -13.58 4.19
CA LEU A 8 8.70 -13.19 4.24
C LEU A 8 7.84 -14.26 4.93
N SER A 9 8.07 -15.53 4.60
CA SER A 9 7.35 -16.66 5.23
C SER A 9 7.59 -16.70 6.73
N GLU A 10 8.84 -16.49 7.17
CA GLU A 10 9.19 -16.41 8.60
C GLU A 10 8.54 -15.20 9.28
N LEU A 11 8.55 -14.01 8.66
CA LEU A 11 7.87 -12.82 9.19
C LEU A 11 6.37 -13.07 9.39
N LEU A 12 5.71 -13.69 8.42
CA LEU A 12 4.29 -14.06 8.51
C LEU A 12 4.05 -15.10 9.61
N ALA A 13 4.89 -16.13 9.71
CA ALA A 13 4.80 -17.13 10.76
C ALA A 13 4.92 -16.49 12.15
N ARG A 14 5.92 -15.64 12.38
CA ARG A 14 6.08 -14.87 13.64
C ARG A 14 4.86 -13.99 13.93
N ALA A 15 4.36 -13.27 12.91
CA ALA A 15 3.22 -12.39 13.07
C ALA A 15 1.97 -13.13 13.55
N TRP A 16 1.73 -14.37 13.11
CA TRP A 16 0.59 -15.17 13.50
C TRP A 16 0.81 -15.97 14.80
N THR A 17 2.03 -16.41 15.07
CA THR A 17 2.31 -17.31 16.22
C THR A 17 2.78 -16.58 17.47
N GLN A 18 3.47 -15.43 17.33
CA GLN A 18 4.09 -14.71 18.44
C GLN A 18 3.29 -13.50 18.92
N ASN A 19 2.16 -13.16 18.28
CA ASN A 19 1.26 -12.10 18.73
C ASN A 19 0.04 -12.65 19.47
N ALA A 20 0.22 -13.62 20.35
CA ALA A 20 -0.85 -14.21 21.15
C ALA A 20 -1.68 -13.12 21.87
N GLY A 21 -3.01 -13.15 21.68
CA GLY A 21 -3.95 -12.20 22.26
C GLY A 21 -4.20 -10.93 21.43
N LYS A 22 -3.57 -10.73 20.27
CA LYS A 22 -3.89 -9.65 19.33
C LYS A 22 -4.89 -10.12 18.28
N VAL A 23 -5.82 -9.24 17.94
CA VAL A 23 -6.84 -9.51 16.91
C VAL A 23 -6.26 -9.55 15.49
N GLN A 24 -5.11 -8.91 15.29
CA GLN A 24 -4.45 -8.82 13.98
C GLN A 24 -2.98 -9.26 14.09
N ALA A 25 -2.51 -9.90 13.02
CA ALA A 25 -1.09 -10.21 12.86
C ALA A 25 -0.28 -8.90 12.72
N VAL A 26 0.76 -8.76 13.53
CA VAL A 26 1.62 -7.56 13.57
C VAL A 26 3.07 -7.99 13.39
N VAL A 27 3.79 -7.28 12.54
CA VAL A 27 5.24 -7.45 12.35
C VAL A 27 5.96 -6.31 13.06
N SER A 28 6.94 -6.64 13.90
CA SER A 28 7.76 -5.62 14.58
C SER A 28 8.86 -5.08 13.67
N LEU A 29 9.29 -3.84 13.89
CA LEU A 29 10.41 -3.25 13.17
C LEU A 29 11.72 -4.04 13.37
N ALA A 30 11.92 -4.61 14.57
CA ALA A 30 13.08 -5.45 14.87
C ALA A 30 13.11 -6.71 13.98
N TRP A 31 11.96 -7.36 13.76
CA TRP A 31 11.88 -8.52 12.86
C TRP A 31 12.12 -8.12 11.41
N LEU A 32 11.63 -6.95 10.98
CA LEU A 32 11.92 -6.42 9.65
C LEU A 32 13.42 -6.16 9.48
N ALA A 33 14.08 -5.57 10.48
CA ALA A 33 15.52 -5.34 10.45
C ALA A 33 16.32 -6.64 10.37
N GLU A 34 15.87 -7.70 11.04
CA GLU A 34 16.49 -9.03 11.02
C GLU A 34 16.29 -9.75 9.67
N LEU A 35 15.08 -9.69 9.10
CA LEU A 35 14.64 -10.53 7.99
C LEU A 35 14.41 -9.77 6.67
N ASN A 36 14.97 -8.57 6.50
CA ASN A 36 14.77 -7.74 5.30
C ASN A 36 15.50 -8.20 4.04
N ALA A 37 16.47 -9.11 4.16
CA ALA A 37 17.29 -9.53 3.03
C ALA A 37 16.43 -10.14 1.90
N GLY A 38 16.63 -9.64 0.67
CA GLY A 38 15.88 -10.10 -0.51
C GLY A 38 14.44 -9.62 -0.62
N LEU A 39 13.98 -8.75 0.29
CA LEU A 39 12.67 -8.10 0.25
C LEU A 39 12.76 -6.68 -0.30
N ILE A 40 11.69 -6.24 -0.96
CA ILE A 40 11.40 -4.85 -1.32
C ILE A 40 10.22 -4.40 -0.45
N CYS A 41 10.27 -3.16 0.03
CA CYS A 41 9.22 -2.58 0.87
C CYS A 41 8.53 -1.43 0.14
N LEU A 42 7.20 -1.44 0.16
CA LEU A 42 6.36 -0.34 -0.28
C LEU A 42 5.71 0.32 0.95
N SER A 43 5.51 1.62 0.91
CA SER A 43 5.04 2.39 2.08
C SER A 43 3.60 2.13 2.50
N GLY A 44 2.80 1.42 1.70
CA GLY A 44 1.39 1.12 1.99
C GLY A 44 0.42 2.27 1.66
N ALA A 45 0.83 3.25 0.86
CA ALA A 45 0.00 4.39 0.46
C ALA A 45 -0.74 5.03 1.66
N GLN A 46 -2.06 5.27 1.55
CA GLN A 46 -2.88 5.83 2.65
C GLN A 46 -2.93 4.97 3.91
N ALA A 47 -2.85 3.65 3.78
CA ALA A 47 -2.97 2.72 4.90
C ALA A 47 -1.67 2.57 5.71
N GLY A 48 -0.53 2.89 5.10
CA GLY A 48 0.77 2.78 5.75
C GLY A 48 1.08 3.95 6.70
N PRO A 49 2.07 3.78 7.59
CA PRO A 49 2.39 4.78 8.62
C PRO A 49 2.82 6.13 8.03
N VAL A 50 3.51 6.13 6.90
CA VAL A 50 3.91 7.36 6.19
C VAL A 50 2.67 8.08 5.65
N GLY A 51 1.80 7.38 4.92
CA GLY A 51 0.61 7.98 4.33
C GLY A 51 -0.39 8.48 5.36
N GLN A 52 -0.57 7.75 6.46
CA GLN A 52 -1.43 8.20 7.57
C GLN A 52 -0.92 9.49 8.22
N ALA A 53 0.40 9.60 8.44
CA ALA A 53 0.99 10.81 9.00
C ALA A 53 0.87 12.01 8.05
N LEU A 54 1.08 11.81 6.73
CA LEU A 54 0.90 12.84 5.70
C LEU A 54 -0.54 13.37 5.66
N LEU A 55 -1.54 12.47 5.69
CA LEU A 55 -2.95 12.86 5.69
C LEU A 55 -3.38 13.57 6.97
N GLN A 56 -2.70 13.35 8.09
CA GLN A 56 -2.90 14.08 9.34
C GLN A 56 -2.15 15.43 9.40
N GLY A 57 -1.36 15.76 8.37
CA GLY A 57 -0.52 16.96 8.35
C GLY A 57 0.71 16.87 9.26
N ASP A 58 1.05 15.68 9.77
CA ASP A 58 2.21 15.45 10.65
C ASP A 58 3.44 15.08 9.80
N GLU A 59 4.06 16.11 9.22
CA GLU A 59 5.26 15.93 8.38
C GLU A 59 6.44 15.34 9.14
N ALA A 60 6.61 15.67 10.41
CA ALA A 60 7.71 15.17 11.22
C ALA A 60 7.60 13.65 11.43
N ARG A 61 6.41 13.18 11.76
CA ARG A 61 6.11 11.75 11.89
C ARG A 61 6.21 11.01 10.56
N ALA A 62 5.78 11.63 9.47
CA ALA A 62 5.89 11.03 8.13
C ALA A 62 7.36 10.86 7.73
N LEU A 63 8.19 11.87 7.97
CA LEU A 63 9.63 11.84 7.72
C LEU A 63 10.31 10.75 8.56
N ASP A 64 10.02 10.69 9.85
CA ASP A 64 10.61 9.70 10.76
C ASP A 64 10.25 8.25 10.33
N ALA A 65 8.97 8.00 10.04
CA ALA A 65 8.51 6.71 9.53
C ALA A 65 9.19 6.31 8.21
N ALA A 66 9.37 7.27 7.30
CA ALA A 66 10.04 7.01 6.03
C ALA A 66 11.55 6.75 6.22
N LEU A 67 12.22 7.49 7.11
CA LEU A 67 13.64 7.27 7.45
C LEU A 67 13.87 5.89 8.06
N GLN A 68 13.01 5.46 8.98
CA GLN A 68 13.10 4.13 9.59
C GLN A 68 13.01 3.03 8.53
N MET A 69 12.02 3.10 7.63
CA MET A 69 11.86 2.11 6.57
C MET A 69 12.99 2.15 5.54
N ALA A 70 13.44 3.33 5.15
CA ALA A 70 14.58 3.49 4.24
C ALA A 70 15.87 2.94 4.84
N GLY A 71 16.07 3.08 6.16
CA GLY A 71 17.21 2.52 6.88
C GLY A 71 17.20 0.98 6.89
N VAL A 72 16.03 0.37 7.11
CA VAL A 72 15.87 -1.10 7.09
C VAL A 72 15.99 -1.66 5.67
N PHE A 73 15.38 -1.00 4.69
CA PHE A 73 15.32 -1.45 3.28
C PHE A 73 16.19 -0.56 2.38
N THR A 74 17.46 -0.41 2.70
CA THR A 74 18.39 0.44 1.93
C THR A 74 18.33 0.12 0.43
N HIS A 75 18.04 1.12 -0.42
CA HIS A 75 17.80 1.03 -1.87
C HIS A 75 16.66 0.08 -2.31
N ARG A 76 15.76 -0.27 -1.39
CA ARG A 76 14.65 -1.21 -1.62
C ARG A 76 13.34 -0.74 -0.99
N PHE A 77 13.26 0.53 -0.57
CA PHE A 77 12.06 1.17 -0.07
C PHE A 77 11.51 2.15 -1.10
N TYR A 78 10.19 2.08 -1.35
CA TYR A 78 9.48 2.95 -2.29
C TYR A 78 8.28 3.60 -1.61
N LEU A 79 8.06 4.90 -1.86
CA LEU A 79 6.82 5.54 -1.48
C LEU A 79 5.73 5.16 -2.49
N GLU A 80 4.70 4.51 -2.00
CA GLU A 80 3.61 3.96 -2.79
C GLU A 80 2.55 5.01 -3.05
N LEU A 81 2.15 5.14 -4.30
CA LEU A 81 1.14 6.07 -4.79
C LEU A 81 -0.05 5.28 -5.34
N GLN A 82 -1.25 5.61 -4.88
CA GLN A 82 -2.48 4.97 -5.32
C GLN A 82 -3.51 6.02 -5.70
N ARG A 83 -4.24 5.75 -6.81
CA ARG A 83 -5.39 6.50 -7.29
C ARG A 83 -6.52 5.51 -7.52
N ALA A 84 -7.49 5.50 -6.62
CA ALA A 84 -8.61 4.56 -6.63
C ALA A 84 -9.97 5.26 -6.43
N GLY A 85 -10.02 6.58 -6.66
CA GLY A 85 -11.23 7.38 -6.47
C GLY A 85 -11.63 7.59 -5.00
N ARG A 86 -10.71 7.40 -4.07
CA ARG A 86 -10.93 7.71 -2.65
C ARG A 86 -10.77 9.21 -2.41
N PRO A 87 -11.45 9.80 -1.42
CA PRO A 87 -11.43 11.25 -1.19
C PRO A 87 -10.02 11.85 -1.02
N ASP A 88 -9.12 11.11 -0.37
CA ASP A 88 -7.79 11.63 0.01
C ASP A 88 -6.66 11.16 -0.93
N ASP A 89 -6.97 10.48 -2.04
CA ASP A 89 -5.95 9.94 -2.96
C ASP A 89 -5.01 11.02 -3.49
N GLU A 90 -5.55 12.12 -4.02
CA GLU A 90 -4.72 13.19 -4.60
C GLU A 90 -3.92 13.96 -3.53
N ALA A 91 -4.50 14.18 -2.36
CA ALA A 91 -3.79 14.81 -1.24
C ALA A 91 -2.61 13.94 -0.79
N GLN A 92 -2.83 12.63 -0.66
CA GLN A 92 -1.78 11.67 -0.31
C GLN A 92 -0.70 11.59 -1.39
N VAL A 93 -1.08 11.52 -2.66
CA VAL A 93 -0.13 11.46 -3.79
C VAL A 93 0.74 12.72 -3.82
N ALA A 94 0.14 13.90 -3.71
CA ALA A 94 0.89 15.17 -3.71
C ALA A 94 1.88 15.25 -2.54
N ALA A 95 1.43 14.93 -1.32
CA ALA A 95 2.28 14.96 -0.13
C ALA A 95 3.40 13.90 -0.19
N ALA A 96 3.10 12.69 -0.67
CA ALA A 96 4.09 11.62 -0.81
C ALA A 96 5.16 11.96 -1.86
N VAL A 97 4.78 12.59 -2.98
CA VAL A 97 5.74 13.05 -4.01
C VAL A 97 6.66 14.14 -3.46
N GLN A 98 6.15 15.10 -2.69
CA GLN A 98 6.97 16.12 -2.03
C GLN A 98 7.96 15.49 -1.04
N LEU A 99 7.49 14.55 -0.22
CA LEU A 99 8.35 13.82 0.71
C LEU A 99 9.43 13.01 -0.03
N ALA A 100 9.04 12.32 -1.12
CA ALA A 100 9.96 11.56 -1.97
C ALA A 100 11.08 12.44 -2.53
N GLN A 101 10.75 13.63 -3.04
CA GLN A 101 11.74 14.59 -3.55
C GLN A 101 12.71 15.05 -2.45
N ARG A 102 12.21 15.41 -1.27
CA ARG A 102 13.03 15.86 -0.13
C ARG A 102 13.98 14.76 0.37
N MET A 103 13.54 13.51 0.36
CA MET A 103 14.31 12.37 0.85
C MET A 103 15.09 11.63 -0.24
N GLN A 104 14.94 12.03 -1.51
CA GLN A 104 15.50 11.31 -2.66
C GLN A 104 15.09 9.83 -2.70
N LEU A 105 13.85 9.54 -2.31
CA LEU A 105 13.27 8.21 -2.36
C LEU A 105 12.51 7.99 -3.67
N PRO A 106 12.55 6.77 -4.23
CA PRO A 106 11.74 6.44 -5.40
C PRO A 106 10.26 6.32 -5.02
N VAL A 107 9.39 6.70 -5.96
CA VAL A 107 7.94 6.48 -5.89
C VAL A 107 7.54 5.30 -6.76
N VAL A 108 6.43 4.63 -6.45
CA VAL A 108 5.87 3.55 -7.26
C VAL A 108 4.36 3.68 -7.35
N ALA A 109 3.81 3.56 -8.55
CA ALA A 109 2.37 3.49 -8.78
C ALA A 109 1.88 2.06 -8.58
N THR A 110 0.88 1.89 -7.73
CA THR A 110 0.15 0.64 -7.53
C THR A 110 -1.36 0.89 -7.63
N HIS A 111 -2.13 -0.20 -7.68
CA HIS A 111 -3.58 -0.09 -7.65
C HIS A 111 -4.16 -1.07 -6.63
N PRO A 112 -5.05 -0.61 -5.70
CA PRO A 112 -5.61 -1.45 -4.66
C PRO A 112 -6.79 -2.29 -5.18
N VAL A 113 -6.51 -3.26 -6.07
CA VAL A 113 -7.49 -4.11 -6.73
C VAL A 113 -8.30 -4.92 -5.73
N GLN A 114 -9.63 -4.90 -5.87
CA GLN A 114 -10.59 -5.65 -5.05
C GLN A 114 -11.45 -6.62 -5.87
N PHE A 115 -11.65 -6.34 -7.15
CA PHE A 115 -12.46 -7.14 -8.08
C PHE A 115 -11.92 -7.02 -9.51
N SER A 116 -12.37 -7.92 -10.40
CA SER A 116 -11.76 -8.08 -11.73
C SER A 116 -12.19 -7.01 -12.73
N ALA A 117 -13.48 -6.70 -12.78
CA ALA A 117 -14.06 -5.79 -13.77
C ALA A 117 -14.97 -4.75 -13.11
N PRO A 118 -15.21 -3.58 -13.72
CA PRO A 118 -16.05 -2.52 -13.14
C PRO A 118 -17.46 -2.97 -12.76
N GLU A 119 -18.04 -3.89 -13.51
CA GLU A 119 -19.37 -4.49 -13.27
C GLU A 119 -19.43 -5.36 -12.03
N ASP A 120 -18.29 -5.87 -11.54
CA ASP A 120 -18.22 -6.74 -10.35
C ASP A 120 -18.39 -5.96 -9.04
N PHE A 121 -18.44 -4.63 -9.08
CA PHE A 121 -18.50 -3.79 -7.88
C PHE A 121 -19.67 -4.13 -6.95
N GLU A 122 -20.87 -4.35 -7.49
CA GLU A 122 -22.04 -4.65 -6.67
C GLU A 122 -21.94 -6.04 -6.00
N ALA A 123 -21.40 -7.02 -6.71
CA ALA A 123 -21.13 -8.34 -6.15
C ALA A 123 -20.06 -8.28 -5.04
N HIS A 124 -19.01 -7.44 -5.23
CA HIS A 124 -18.00 -7.19 -4.21
C HIS A 124 -18.63 -6.52 -2.96
N GLU A 125 -19.45 -5.49 -3.12
CA GLU A 125 -20.16 -4.81 -2.02
C GLU A 125 -21.08 -5.78 -1.25
N ALA A 126 -21.78 -6.68 -1.95
CA ALA A 126 -22.59 -7.71 -1.31
C ALA A 126 -21.72 -8.66 -0.46
N ARG A 127 -20.58 -9.08 -0.98
CA ARG A 127 -19.61 -9.92 -0.23
C ARG A 127 -19.08 -9.22 1.03
N VAL A 128 -18.78 -7.91 0.92
CA VAL A 128 -18.34 -7.10 2.08
C VAL A 128 -19.44 -7.02 3.12
N CYS A 129 -20.70 -6.77 2.72
CA CYS A 129 -21.84 -6.74 3.62
C CYS A 129 -22.04 -8.08 4.37
N ILE A 130 -21.87 -9.21 3.69
CA ILE A 130 -21.95 -10.54 4.32
C ILE A 130 -20.84 -10.70 5.38
N ALA A 131 -19.62 -10.28 5.06
CA ALA A 131 -18.48 -10.39 5.98
C ALA A 131 -18.60 -9.48 7.21
N GLU A 132 -19.23 -8.30 7.06
CA GLU A 132 -19.41 -7.29 8.11
C GLU A 132 -20.74 -7.43 8.88
N GLY A 133 -21.63 -8.33 8.46
CA GLY A 133 -22.97 -8.49 9.05
C GLY A 133 -23.90 -7.33 8.72
N GLU A 134 -23.69 -6.66 7.60
CA GLU A 134 -24.44 -5.48 7.13
C GLU A 134 -25.39 -5.83 6.00
N MET A 135 -26.37 -4.96 5.77
CA MET A 135 -27.31 -5.08 4.64
C MET A 135 -26.88 -4.11 3.52
N LEU A 136 -26.89 -4.60 2.28
CA LEU A 136 -26.55 -3.79 1.09
C LEU A 136 -27.45 -2.54 0.95
N ALA A 137 -28.73 -2.66 1.33
CA ALA A 137 -29.71 -1.57 1.29
C ALA A 137 -29.58 -0.56 2.45
N ASN A 138 -28.71 -0.80 3.44
CA ASN A 138 -28.54 0.14 4.55
C ASN A 138 -27.84 1.43 4.07
N PRO A 139 -28.52 2.61 4.05
CA PRO A 139 -27.93 3.85 3.58
C PRO A 139 -26.84 4.42 4.52
N ARG A 140 -26.79 3.94 5.78
CA ARG A 140 -25.86 4.39 6.81
C ARG A 140 -24.60 3.55 6.89
N ARG A 141 -24.48 2.47 6.08
CA ARG A 141 -23.28 1.63 6.09
C ARG A 141 -22.06 2.40 5.62
N VAL A 142 -20.92 2.13 6.20
CA VAL A 142 -19.64 2.71 5.77
C VAL A 142 -19.20 1.99 4.50
N ARG A 143 -19.11 2.72 3.39
CA ARG A 143 -18.55 2.20 2.13
C ARG A 143 -17.03 2.40 2.15
N ARG A 144 -16.30 1.29 2.16
CA ARG A 144 -14.83 1.30 2.23
C ARG A 144 -14.17 1.24 0.87
N PHE A 145 -14.91 0.82 -0.15
CA PHE A 145 -14.40 0.58 -1.49
C PHE A 145 -15.06 1.47 -2.52
N THR A 146 -14.35 1.73 -3.61
CA THR A 146 -14.81 2.54 -4.73
C THR A 146 -15.02 1.66 -5.96
N ARG A 147 -15.77 2.16 -6.95
CA ARG A 147 -15.95 1.49 -8.24
C ARG A 147 -14.66 1.42 -9.06
N ASP A 148 -13.65 2.23 -8.72
CA ASP A 148 -12.38 2.30 -9.42
C ASP A 148 -11.38 1.22 -9.01
N GLN A 149 -11.68 0.40 -7.99
CA GLN A 149 -10.78 -0.62 -7.47
C GLN A 149 -10.86 -1.95 -8.23
N TYR A 150 -11.13 -1.91 -9.53
CA TYR A 150 -11.06 -3.07 -10.40
C TYR A 150 -9.64 -3.26 -10.98
N PHE A 151 -9.39 -4.41 -11.58
CA PHE A 151 -8.10 -4.74 -12.20
C PHE A 151 -7.92 -3.93 -13.49
N LYS A 152 -7.25 -2.78 -13.40
CA LYS A 152 -7.02 -1.86 -14.52
C LYS A 152 -6.04 -2.41 -15.53
N THR A 153 -6.28 -2.09 -16.78
CA THR A 153 -5.35 -2.36 -17.89
C THR A 153 -4.10 -1.47 -17.79
N ALA A 154 -3.03 -1.86 -18.51
CA ALA A 154 -1.82 -1.04 -18.58
C ALA A 154 -2.10 0.37 -19.15
N ALA A 155 -3.00 0.49 -20.13
CA ALA A 155 -3.37 1.78 -20.72
C ALA A 155 -4.12 2.68 -19.73
N GLU A 156 -5.03 2.12 -18.94
CA GLU A 156 -5.72 2.85 -17.88
C GLU A 156 -4.75 3.31 -16.78
N MET A 157 -3.81 2.48 -16.38
CA MET A 157 -2.78 2.88 -15.41
C MET A 157 -1.85 3.96 -15.97
N GLN A 158 -1.50 3.91 -17.27
CA GLN A 158 -0.73 4.96 -17.93
C GLN A 158 -1.49 6.29 -17.96
N ALA A 159 -2.78 6.27 -18.25
CA ALA A 159 -3.62 7.47 -18.22
C ALA A 159 -3.75 8.02 -16.79
N LEU A 160 -3.94 7.15 -15.80
CA LEU A 160 -4.14 7.53 -14.40
C LEU A 160 -2.92 8.20 -13.77
N PHE A 161 -1.71 7.79 -14.18
CA PHE A 161 -0.43 8.33 -13.68
C PHE A 161 0.39 9.03 -14.78
N ALA A 162 -0.28 9.64 -15.78
CA ALA A 162 0.40 10.32 -16.89
C ALA A 162 1.32 11.47 -16.42
N ASP A 163 0.99 12.09 -15.30
CA ASP A 163 1.76 13.15 -14.61
C ASP A 163 2.97 12.62 -13.82
N LEU A 164 3.02 11.31 -13.55
CA LEU A 164 4.06 10.66 -12.73
C LEU A 164 4.66 9.42 -13.43
N PRO A 165 5.25 9.58 -14.63
CA PRO A 165 5.71 8.44 -15.44
C PRO A 165 6.81 7.62 -14.76
N SER A 166 7.62 8.22 -13.89
CA SER A 166 8.64 7.51 -13.10
C SER A 166 8.03 6.49 -12.13
N ALA A 167 6.85 6.80 -11.56
CA ALA A 167 6.15 5.88 -10.66
C ALA A 167 5.69 4.60 -11.39
N LEU A 168 5.24 4.72 -12.64
CA LEU A 168 4.90 3.58 -13.50
C LEU A 168 6.13 2.79 -13.93
N ALA A 169 7.21 3.47 -14.32
CA ALA A 169 8.46 2.82 -14.67
C ALA A 169 9.00 1.96 -13.50
N ASN A 170 8.90 2.49 -12.28
CA ASN A 170 9.33 1.77 -11.08
C ASN A 170 8.47 0.53 -10.78
N SER A 171 7.18 0.50 -11.14
CA SER A 171 6.37 -0.72 -10.98
C SER A 171 6.90 -1.87 -11.84
N VAL A 172 7.31 -1.57 -13.08
CA VAL A 172 7.94 -2.55 -13.99
C VAL A 172 9.32 -2.96 -13.49
N GLU A 173 10.12 -2.00 -13.00
CA GLU A 173 11.45 -2.28 -12.44
C GLU A 173 11.38 -3.17 -11.21
N ILE A 174 10.42 -2.95 -10.30
CA ILE A 174 10.19 -3.83 -9.15
C ILE A 174 9.86 -5.25 -9.61
N ALA A 175 8.99 -5.41 -10.61
CA ALA A 175 8.65 -6.72 -11.15
C ALA A 175 9.87 -7.46 -11.73
N ARG A 176 10.81 -6.74 -12.37
CA ARG A 176 12.08 -7.31 -12.88
C ARG A 176 13.06 -7.69 -11.78
N ARG A 177 12.98 -7.03 -10.62
CA ARG A 177 13.87 -7.30 -9.46
C ARG A 177 13.39 -8.47 -8.61
N CYS A 178 12.12 -8.89 -8.71
CA CYS A 178 11.54 -10.03 -8.02
C CYS A 178 11.71 -11.33 -8.79
#